data_dd886d88a877d14597ed8464cc131afc
#
_entry.id   dd886d88a877d14597ed8464cc131afc
#
_cell.length_a   1.000
_cell.length_b   1.000
_cell.length_c   1.000
_cell.angle_alpha   90.00
_cell.angle_beta   90.00
_cell.angle_gamma   90.00
#
_symmetry.space_group_name_H-M   'P 1'
#
loop_
_entity.id
_entity.type
_entity.pdbx_description
1 polymer ?
#
loop_
_entity_poly.entity_id
_entity_poly.type
_entity_poly.pdbx_seq_one_letter_code
_entity_poly.pdbx_strand_id
1 'polypeptide(L)'
;MKPLAGGAIEDGRLALRYVLSNPAVTVAIPGMATVEELENNAAGAANIAPLTAAEEAACQTVRDALGTQFCRRCNYCAPCTVGISIPSVFLFQGYLNRYGLQQWGRERYAT
;
A
#
# COMPACT_ATOMS: atom_id res chain seq x y z
N MET A 1 -5.98 -5.92 -1.40
CA MET A 1 -6.39 -4.71 -0.69
C MET A 1 -5.17 -3.94 -0.24
N LYS A 2 -5.23 -2.64 -0.04
CA LYS A 2 -4.12 -1.69 0.17
C LYS A 2 -3.27 -1.47 -1.09
N PRO A 3 -3.88 -0.98 -2.17
CA PRO A 3 -3.17 -0.72 -3.41
C PRO A 3 -2.04 0.32 -3.26
N LEU A 4 -2.14 1.22 -2.28
CA LEU A 4 -1.14 2.24 -1.99
C LEU A 4 0.07 1.72 -1.18
N ALA A 5 0.21 0.40 -1.01
CA ALA A 5 1.31 -0.24 -0.29
C ALA A 5 1.62 0.39 1.08
N GLY A 6 0.57 0.82 1.79
CA GLY A 6 0.73 1.48 3.08
C GLY A 6 1.31 2.90 2.99
N GLY A 7 0.91 3.68 1.98
CA GLY A 7 1.36 5.05 1.75
C GLY A 7 2.71 5.18 1.04
N ALA A 8 3.25 4.07 0.53
CA ALA A 8 4.49 4.10 -0.26
C ALA A 8 4.25 4.55 -1.71
N ILE A 9 3.01 4.41 -2.19
CA ILE A 9 2.57 4.92 -3.49
C ILE A 9 1.65 6.10 -3.22
N GLU A 10 2.11 7.30 -3.53
CA GLU A 10 1.34 8.54 -3.36
C GLU A 10 0.27 8.68 -4.45
N ASP A 11 0.55 8.21 -5.67
CA ASP A 11 -0.38 8.23 -6.78
C ASP A 11 -1.35 7.04 -6.72
N GLY A 12 -2.57 7.30 -6.23
CA GLY A 12 -3.64 6.31 -6.16
C GLY A 12 -4.06 5.77 -7.53
N ARG A 13 -4.00 6.61 -8.57
CA ARG A 13 -4.30 6.24 -9.95
C ARG A 13 -3.30 5.21 -10.48
N LEU A 14 -2.00 5.42 -10.27
CA LEU A 14 -0.96 4.47 -10.64
C LEU A 14 -1.13 3.15 -9.90
N ALA A 15 -1.43 3.20 -8.61
CA ALA A 15 -1.65 2.00 -7.80
C ALA A 15 -2.82 1.16 -8.31
N LEU A 16 -3.95 1.78 -8.70
CA LEU A 16 -5.08 1.08 -9.29
C LEU A 16 -4.78 0.57 -10.68
N ARG A 17 -4.10 1.34 -11.51
CA ARG A 17 -3.63 0.92 -12.82
C ARG A 17 -2.78 -0.34 -12.71
N TYR A 18 -1.82 -0.37 -11.78
CA TYR A 18 -0.98 -1.54 -11.53
C TYR A 18 -1.80 -2.78 -11.16
N VAL A 19 -2.79 -2.63 -10.29
CA VAL A 19 -3.64 -3.76 -9.86
C VAL A 19 -4.51 -4.25 -11.02
N LEU A 20 -5.15 -3.34 -11.74
CA LEU A 20 -6.12 -3.67 -12.81
C LEU A 20 -5.48 -4.07 -14.13
N SER A 21 -4.19 -3.79 -14.33
CA SER A 21 -3.45 -4.30 -15.50
C SER A 21 -3.18 -5.82 -15.43
N ASN A 22 -3.36 -6.43 -14.26
CA ASN A 22 -3.26 -7.88 -14.12
C ASN A 22 -4.58 -8.54 -14.57
N PRO A 23 -4.59 -9.36 -15.64
CA PRO A 23 -5.81 -9.98 -16.17
C PRO A 23 -6.49 -10.94 -15.18
N ALA A 24 -5.81 -11.40 -14.15
CA ALA A 24 -6.40 -12.22 -13.09
C ALA A 24 -7.21 -11.42 -12.07
N VAL A 25 -7.18 -10.08 -12.12
CA VAL A 25 -7.93 -9.20 -11.21
C VAL A 25 -9.20 -8.73 -11.90
N THR A 26 -10.34 -9.21 -11.42
CA THR A 26 -11.66 -8.83 -11.94
C THR A 26 -12.13 -7.48 -11.40
N VAL A 27 -11.81 -7.18 -10.14
CA VAL A 27 -12.30 -5.97 -9.46
C VAL A 27 -11.32 -5.49 -8.41
N ALA A 28 -11.17 -4.18 -8.28
CA ALA A 28 -10.47 -3.53 -7.17
C ALA A 28 -11.48 -2.71 -6.35
N ILE A 29 -11.36 -2.77 -5.02
CA ILE A 29 -12.25 -2.07 -4.07
C ILE A 29 -11.38 -1.11 -3.24
N PRO A 30 -11.03 0.07 -3.76
CA PRO A 30 -10.31 1.08 -3.00
C PRO A 30 -11.22 1.78 -1.99
N GLY A 31 -10.67 2.16 -0.83
CA GLY A 31 -11.34 3.10 0.06
C GLY A 31 -11.22 4.52 -0.51
N MET A 32 -12.27 5.32 -0.34
CA MET A 32 -12.34 6.71 -0.78
C MET A 32 -13.02 7.53 0.30
N ALA A 33 -12.48 8.69 0.61
CA ALA A 33 -13.02 9.62 1.60
C ALA A 33 -13.48 10.95 0.97
N THR A 34 -12.98 11.27 -0.24
CA THR A 34 -13.30 12.53 -0.95
C THR A 34 -13.79 12.26 -2.37
N VAL A 35 -14.47 13.23 -2.96
CA VAL A 35 -14.90 13.18 -4.36
C VAL A 35 -13.69 13.15 -5.31
N GLU A 36 -12.63 13.89 -4.97
CA GLU A 36 -11.39 13.89 -5.74
C GLU A 36 -10.75 12.50 -5.81
N GLU A 37 -10.71 11.77 -4.68
CA GLU A 37 -10.24 10.38 -4.66
C GLU A 37 -11.11 9.45 -5.53
N LEU A 38 -12.44 9.67 -5.54
CA LEU A 38 -13.35 8.93 -6.41
C LEU A 38 -13.04 9.19 -7.89
N GLU A 39 -12.88 10.44 -8.28
CA GLU A 39 -12.57 10.83 -9.66
C GLU A 39 -11.21 10.28 -10.11
N ASN A 40 -10.19 10.37 -9.27
CA ASN A 40 -8.86 9.80 -9.52
C ASN A 40 -8.91 8.27 -9.67
N ASN A 41 -9.65 7.59 -8.82
CA ASN A 41 -9.82 6.15 -8.90
C ASN A 41 -10.57 5.73 -10.15
N ALA A 42 -11.65 6.44 -10.51
CA ALA A 42 -12.41 6.20 -11.73
C ALA A 42 -11.54 6.40 -12.98
N ALA A 43 -10.74 7.47 -13.03
CA ALA A 43 -9.81 7.74 -14.11
C ALA A 43 -8.72 6.65 -14.22
N GLY A 44 -8.24 6.13 -13.09
CA GLY A 44 -7.31 4.99 -13.07
C GLY A 44 -7.93 3.70 -13.61
N ALA A 45 -9.20 3.46 -13.31
CA ALA A 45 -9.93 2.27 -13.74
C ALA A 45 -10.43 2.34 -15.20
N ALA A 46 -10.52 3.53 -15.79
CA ALA A 46 -11.01 3.71 -17.15
C ALA A 46 -10.11 3.06 -18.23
N ASN A 47 -8.86 2.77 -17.90
CA ASN A 47 -7.91 2.13 -18.78
C ASN A 47 -7.26 0.92 -18.12
N ILE A 48 -7.69 -0.28 -18.47
CA ILE A 48 -7.18 -1.58 -17.98
C ILE A 48 -6.10 -2.19 -18.90
N ALA A 49 -5.63 -1.46 -19.90
CA ALA A 49 -4.53 -1.91 -20.77
C ALA A 49 -3.25 -2.17 -19.92
N PRO A 50 -2.28 -2.94 -20.44
CA PRO A 50 -0.98 -3.09 -19.79
C PRO A 50 -0.37 -1.75 -19.42
N LEU A 51 0.47 -1.75 -18.39
CA LEU A 51 1.19 -0.55 -17.97
C LEU A 51 2.09 -0.06 -19.10
N THR A 52 2.21 1.25 -19.22
CA THR A 52 3.22 1.87 -20.08
C THR A 52 4.61 1.70 -19.45
N ALA A 53 5.67 1.83 -20.25
CA ALA A 53 7.04 1.78 -19.75
C ALA A 53 7.32 2.81 -18.65
N ALA A 54 6.70 3.99 -18.74
CA ALA A 54 6.82 5.03 -17.71
C ALA A 54 6.13 4.62 -16.39
N GLU A 55 4.93 4.03 -16.47
CA GLU A 55 4.21 3.51 -15.31
C GLU A 55 4.98 2.34 -14.66
N GLU A 56 5.56 1.45 -15.46
CA GLU A 56 6.40 0.35 -14.95
C GLU A 56 7.65 0.87 -14.23
N ALA A 57 8.33 1.86 -14.80
CA ALA A 57 9.49 2.50 -14.19
C ALA A 57 9.12 3.17 -12.85
N ALA A 58 7.98 3.87 -12.78
CA ALA A 58 7.47 4.45 -11.56
C ALA A 58 7.17 3.39 -10.49
N CYS A 59 6.53 2.28 -10.87
CA CYS A 59 6.30 1.15 -9.98
C CYS A 59 7.62 0.51 -9.49
N GLN A 60 8.62 0.42 -10.35
CA GLN A 60 9.93 -0.12 -9.98
C GLN A 60 10.63 0.78 -8.97
N THR A 61 10.59 2.10 -9.15
CA THR A 61 11.13 3.07 -8.18
C THR A 61 10.52 2.85 -6.79
N VAL A 62 9.21 2.65 -6.71
CA VAL A 62 8.53 2.35 -5.44
C VAL A 62 9.00 1.02 -4.84
N ARG A 63 9.16 -0.03 -5.65
CA ARG A 63 9.66 -1.33 -5.19
C ARG A 63 11.05 -1.22 -4.60
N ASP A 64 11.93 -0.50 -5.28
CA ASP A 64 13.32 -0.30 -4.86
C ASP A 64 13.38 0.50 -3.54
N ALA A 65 12.55 1.53 -3.40
CA ALA A 65 12.43 2.31 -2.17
C ALA A 65 11.86 1.50 -0.99
N LEU A 66 10.91 0.59 -1.25
CA LEU A 66 10.34 -0.30 -0.22
C LEU A 66 11.34 -1.37 0.21
N GLY A 67 12.17 -1.85 -0.68
CA GLY A 67 13.14 -2.92 -0.44
C GLY A 67 12.49 -4.15 0.19
N THR A 68 13.21 -4.76 1.15
CA THR A 68 12.77 -5.96 1.87
C THR A 68 12.05 -5.65 3.20
N GLN A 69 11.99 -4.37 3.61
CA GLN A 69 11.47 -3.95 4.91
C GLN A 69 9.95 -3.71 4.92
N PHE A 70 9.22 -4.44 4.11
CA PHE A 70 7.77 -4.34 4.01
C PHE A 70 7.10 -5.61 4.55
N CYS A 71 6.27 -5.48 5.58
CA CYS A 71 5.50 -6.59 6.12
C CYS A 71 4.30 -6.91 5.23
N ARG A 72 4.28 -8.10 4.63
CA ARG A 72 3.18 -8.61 3.79
C ARG A 72 1.99 -9.13 4.59
N ARG A 73 2.08 -9.17 5.93
CA ARG A 73 1.04 -9.68 6.85
C ARG A 73 0.64 -11.13 6.57
N CYS A 74 1.59 -11.95 6.16
CA CYS A 74 1.38 -13.39 5.94
C CYS A 74 1.29 -14.19 7.25
N ASN A 75 1.61 -13.58 8.39
CA ASN A 75 1.60 -14.17 9.74
C ASN A 75 2.54 -15.38 9.93
N TYR A 76 3.50 -15.64 9.04
CA TYR A 76 4.45 -16.73 9.21
C TYR A 76 5.38 -16.56 10.43
N CYS A 77 5.48 -15.35 10.95
CA CYS A 77 6.20 -15.05 12.19
C CYS A 77 5.35 -15.26 13.46
N ALA A 78 4.10 -15.68 13.35
CA ALA A 78 3.22 -15.96 14.47
C ALA A 78 3.06 -17.48 14.69
N PRO A 79 2.98 -17.95 15.95
CA PRO A 79 3.16 -17.17 17.18
C PRO A 79 4.62 -16.79 17.42
N CYS A 80 4.88 -15.57 17.85
CA CYS A 80 6.22 -15.15 18.25
C CYS A 80 6.58 -15.78 19.61
N THR A 81 7.77 -16.34 19.73
CA THR A 81 8.25 -17.03 20.94
C THR A 81 8.35 -16.12 22.16
N VAL A 82 8.45 -14.80 21.93
CA VAL A 82 8.51 -13.76 22.97
C VAL A 82 7.26 -12.88 23.02
N GLY A 83 6.18 -13.30 22.36
CA GLY A 83 4.87 -12.63 22.43
C GLY A 83 4.75 -11.34 21.63
N ILE A 84 5.68 -11.02 20.72
CA ILE A 84 5.63 -9.79 19.92
C ILE A 84 4.68 -9.95 18.74
N SER A 85 3.74 -9.02 18.55
CA SER A 85 2.96 -8.91 17.35
C SER A 85 3.77 -8.22 16.23
N ILE A 86 4.64 -8.98 15.55
CA ILE A 86 5.53 -8.47 14.50
C ILE A 86 4.77 -7.69 13.41
N PRO A 87 3.61 -8.15 12.89
CA PRO A 87 2.84 -7.37 11.91
C PRO A 87 2.36 -6.02 12.44
N SER A 88 2.03 -5.93 13.74
CA SER A 88 1.61 -4.68 14.38
C SER A 88 2.78 -3.69 14.48
N VAL A 89 3.97 -4.16 14.83
CA VAL A 89 5.18 -3.34 14.88
C VAL A 89 5.46 -2.69 13.52
N PHE A 90 5.41 -3.48 12.44
CA PHE A 90 5.57 -2.94 11.08
C PHE A 90 4.45 -1.98 10.66
N LEU A 91 3.22 -2.20 11.14
CA LEU A 91 2.11 -1.27 10.92
C LEU A 91 2.38 0.08 11.58
N PHE A 92 2.81 0.07 12.84
CA PHE A 92 3.10 1.30 13.61
C PHE A 92 4.31 2.03 13.03
N GLN A 93 5.33 1.30 12.57
CA GLN A 93 6.42 1.88 11.80
C GLN A 93 5.92 2.59 10.52
N GLY A 94 4.95 1.98 9.83
CA GLY A 94 4.30 2.61 8.68
C GLY A 94 3.59 3.92 9.06
N TYR A 95 2.87 3.96 10.18
CA TYR A 95 2.26 5.19 10.68
C TYR A 95 3.30 6.28 10.94
N LEU A 96 4.42 5.90 11.56
CA LEU A 96 5.51 6.82 11.88
C LEU A 96 6.19 7.39 10.62
N ASN A 97 6.53 6.52 9.67
CA ASN A 97 7.46 6.84 8.59
C ASN A 97 6.78 7.22 7.26
N ARG A 98 5.53 6.77 7.03
CA ARG A 98 4.88 6.89 5.71
C ARG A 98 3.57 7.66 5.73
N TYR A 99 2.81 7.57 6.84
CA TYR A 99 1.47 8.18 6.90
C TYR A 99 1.44 9.55 7.56
N GLY A 100 2.57 10.05 8.05
CA GLY A 100 2.59 11.30 8.82
C GLY A 100 1.87 11.24 10.17
N LEU A 101 1.48 10.06 10.65
CA LEU A 101 0.74 9.81 11.88
C LEU A 101 1.69 9.49 13.04
N GLN A 102 2.71 10.33 13.22
CA GLN A 102 3.83 10.06 14.12
C GLN A 102 3.41 9.88 15.58
N GLN A 103 2.55 10.77 16.07
CA GLN A 103 2.06 10.68 17.44
C GLN A 103 1.25 9.40 17.65
N TRP A 104 0.32 9.14 16.74
CA TRP A 104 -0.53 7.96 16.81
C TRP A 104 0.25 6.65 16.70
N GLY A 105 1.26 6.63 15.85
CA GLY A 105 2.17 5.48 15.73
C GLY A 105 2.90 5.18 17.04
N ARG A 106 3.37 6.21 17.76
CA ARG A 106 4.03 6.07 19.06
C ARG A 106 3.06 5.60 20.16
N GLU A 107 1.88 6.19 20.22
CA GLU A 107 0.85 5.82 21.21
C GLU A 107 0.44 4.35 21.05
N ARG A 108 0.25 3.90 19.82
CA ARG A 108 -0.11 2.50 19.52
C ARG A 108 1.01 1.51 19.74
N TYR A 109 2.25 1.94 19.67
CA TYR A 109 3.40 1.08 19.97
C TYR A 109 3.58 0.91 21.50
N ALA A 110 3.18 1.88 22.30
CA ALA A 110 3.31 1.86 23.75
C ALA A 110 2.20 1.04 24.47
N THR A 111 1.17 0.61 23.75
CA THR A 111 0.05 -0.22 24.28
C THR A 111 0.25 -1.69 23.96
#